data_33589b726bf095c6625667b63b8a607d
#
_entry.id   33589b726bf095c6625667b63b8a607d
#
_cell.length_a   1.000
_cell.length_b   1.000
_cell.length_c   1.000
_cell.angle_alpha   90.00
_cell.angle_beta   90.00
_cell.angle_gamma   90.00
#
_symmetry.space_group_name_H-M   'P 1'
#
loop_
_entity.id
_entity.type
_entity.pdbx_description
1 polymer ?
#
loop_
_entity_poly.entity_id
_entity_poly.type
_entity_poly.pdbx_seq_one_letter_code
_entity_poly.pdbx_strand_id
1 'polypeptide(L)'
;MRIIYLLIIYIFPFLLFGSELEWQAEFRYRLMQDRSTSNSENTISEFSTYSLLRSRIFFKLVNGPVSINMQLQDSRILGNSINSPGIAGEDQTKPTFHQVYLNTHNILRRNWSVQLGRFQFPLGEQRIFSKNNWNNIGRSFEGFLTYRKSLKSNLRLFYLINNESYDRLDNDLYDQTINGFYFDFSLKELLIRQRMSPFLGSNIEVYGFRTGLAEDRDGLLVQNYYRTTYGSRIYTSFLFFTFEAEAALQSGRITGGHVDGFLSAVNFGVKLDFLPLINFISIGNEFISGDDETTRTIEGFAKPFGAGHKWHGHYDYSSHKSFKDNYHVGLKEWNLKAKLSGLLGFNLNANYHNFTDAVQGNKFGDELDLIFSRKLPSGGNWSLVYALYWENGGDAPLDFTYLMISFIL
;
A
#
# COMPACT_ATOMS: atom_id res chain seq x y z
N MET A 1 -26.54 -15.16 23.74
CA MET A 1 -26.83 -13.88 23.05
C MET A 1 -27.48 -12.81 23.94
N ARG A 2 -28.55 -13.07 24.69
CA ARG A 2 -29.20 -12.03 25.57
C ARG A 2 -28.29 -11.44 26.65
N ILE A 3 -27.36 -12.19 27.22
CA ILE A 3 -26.43 -11.72 28.27
C ILE A 3 -25.39 -10.76 27.70
N ILE A 4 -24.94 -10.93 26.43
CA ILE A 4 -24.00 -10.04 25.77
C ILE A 4 -24.66 -8.68 25.48
N TYR A 5 -25.93 -8.65 25.08
CA TYR A 5 -26.67 -7.41 24.87
C TYR A 5 -26.89 -6.62 26.19
N LEU A 6 -27.14 -7.32 27.29
CA LEU A 6 -27.27 -6.70 28.61
C LEU A 6 -25.93 -6.13 29.11
N LEU A 7 -24.82 -6.84 28.90
CA LEU A 7 -23.48 -6.35 29.22
C LEU A 7 -23.12 -5.10 28.40
N ILE A 8 -23.44 -5.06 27.12
CA ILE A 8 -23.22 -3.90 26.26
C ILE A 8 -24.07 -2.70 26.74
N ILE A 9 -25.35 -2.88 27.07
CA ILE A 9 -26.25 -1.82 27.49
C ILE A 9 -25.85 -1.26 28.86
N TYR A 10 -25.30 -2.07 29.77
CA TYR A 10 -24.88 -1.61 31.11
C TYR A 10 -23.46 -1.06 31.16
N ILE A 11 -22.55 -1.56 30.33
CA ILE A 11 -21.14 -1.08 30.28
C ILE A 11 -21.02 0.18 29.41
N PHE A 12 -21.83 0.31 28.36
CA PHE A 12 -21.76 1.42 27.42
C PHE A 12 -21.95 2.80 28.07
N PRO A 13 -22.90 3.02 29.00
CA PRO A 13 -23.03 4.29 29.70
C PRO A 13 -21.84 4.61 30.62
N PHE A 14 -21.22 3.61 31.24
CA PHE A 14 -20.06 3.82 32.12
C PHE A 14 -18.80 4.17 31.30
N LEU A 15 -18.68 3.69 30.07
CA LEU A 15 -17.61 4.07 29.14
C LEU A 15 -17.76 5.51 28.63
N LEU A 16 -18.98 6.06 28.64
CA LEU A 16 -19.25 7.42 28.14
C LEU A 16 -18.99 8.52 29.20
N PHE A 17 -18.96 8.18 30.49
CA PHE A 17 -18.65 9.14 31.54
C PHE A 17 -17.17 9.52 31.51
N GLY A 18 -16.85 10.75 31.07
CA GLY A 18 -15.49 11.27 30.97
C GLY A 18 -14.73 10.86 29.71
N SER A 19 -15.42 10.31 28.70
CA SER A 19 -14.80 9.97 27.42
C SER A 19 -14.93 11.10 26.41
N GLU A 20 -13.91 11.27 25.59
CA GLU A 20 -13.87 12.20 24.47
C GLU A 20 -14.21 11.44 23.18
N LEU A 21 -15.15 11.99 22.38
CA LEU A 21 -15.50 11.49 21.08
C LEU A 21 -14.88 12.37 20.00
N GLU A 22 -13.95 11.79 19.22
CA GLU A 22 -13.42 12.38 18.01
C GLU A 22 -14.11 11.74 16.81
N TRP A 23 -14.39 12.52 15.78
CA TRP A 23 -14.88 11.97 14.52
C TRP A 23 -14.25 12.66 13.32
N GLN A 24 -14.21 11.97 12.20
CA GLN A 24 -13.70 12.46 10.94
C GLN A 24 -14.49 11.81 9.79
N ALA A 25 -14.77 12.56 8.74
CA ALA A 25 -15.36 12.00 7.54
C ALA A 25 -14.42 12.18 6.34
N GLU A 26 -14.38 11.17 5.48
CA GLU A 26 -13.69 11.19 4.19
C GLU A 26 -14.71 10.95 3.09
N PHE A 27 -14.65 11.77 2.08
CA PHE A 27 -15.38 11.58 0.83
C PHE A 27 -14.40 11.60 -0.33
N ARG A 28 -14.49 10.62 -1.23
CA ARG A 28 -13.67 10.54 -2.43
C ARG A 28 -14.52 10.12 -3.62
N TYR A 29 -14.45 10.91 -4.68
CA TYR A 29 -15.02 10.59 -5.98
C TYR A 29 -13.91 10.55 -7.02
N ARG A 30 -13.90 9.51 -7.86
CA ARG A 30 -13.01 9.38 -9.01
C ARG A 30 -13.83 9.05 -10.26
N LEU A 31 -13.73 9.89 -11.26
CA LEU A 31 -14.18 9.57 -12.61
C LEU A 31 -12.99 8.98 -13.36
N MET A 32 -13.12 7.79 -13.87
CA MET A 32 -12.06 7.01 -14.50
C MET A 32 -12.41 6.73 -15.95
N GLN A 33 -11.43 6.89 -16.81
CA GLN A 33 -11.50 6.51 -18.20
C GLN A 33 -10.27 5.64 -18.52
N ASP A 34 -10.52 4.42 -18.96
CA ASP A 34 -9.52 3.42 -19.22
C ASP A 34 -9.68 2.90 -20.64
N ARG A 35 -8.59 2.93 -21.39
CA ARG A 35 -8.47 2.25 -22.67
C ARG A 35 -7.63 1.00 -22.48
N SER A 36 -8.14 0.06 -21.74
CA SER A 36 -7.53 -1.25 -21.67
C SER A 36 -7.83 -2.03 -22.93
N THR A 37 -6.84 -2.33 -23.70
CA THR A 37 -7.01 -3.26 -24.77
C THR A 37 -7.17 -4.62 -24.24
N SER A 38 -8.06 -5.21 -24.65
CA SER A 38 -8.03 -6.36 -25.08
C SER A 38 -8.32 -7.59 -24.94
N ASN A 39 -9.11 -8.02 -25.62
CA ASN A 39 -9.23 -9.44 -25.93
C ASN A 39 -8.52 -9.72 -27.24
N SER A 40 -7.71 -10.74 -27.25
CA SER A 40 -6.77 -11.18 -28.24
C SER A 40 -7.31 -11.55 -29.62
N GLU A 41 -8.52 -11.18 -29.97
CA GLU A 41 -9.10 -11.57 -31.27
C GLU A 41 -9.87 -10.49 -32.03
N ASN A 42 -10.16 -9.32 -31.49
CA ASN A 42 -10.76 -8.23 -32.29
C ASN A 42 -10.49 -6.85 -31.71
N THR A 43 -9.72 -6.12 -32.42
CA THR A 43 -9.30 -4.76 -32.43
C THR A 43 -10.41 -3.70 -32.35
N ILE A 44 -11.00 -3.52 -31.22
CA ILE A 44 -11.68 -2.26 -30.90
C ILE A 44 -11.27 -1.90 -29.47
N SER A 45 -10.43 -0.86 -29.35
CA SER A 45 -10.10 -0.26 -28.06
C SER A 45 -11.36 0.41 -27.51
N GLU A 46 -12.14 -0.32 -26.74
CA GLU A 46 -13.31 0.26 -26.08
C GLU A 46 -12.87 1.06 -24.86
N PHE A 47 -13.26 2.33 -24.83
CA PHE A 47 -13.15 3.14 -23.64
C PHE A 47 -14.13 2.64 -22.58
N SER A 48 -13.58 2.30 -21.44
CA SER A 48 -14.37 2.06 -20.25
C SER A 48 -14.42 3.33 -19.41
N THR A 49 -15.62 3.88 -19.21
CA THR A 49 -15.82 5.04 -18.34
C THR A 49 -16.67 4.64 -17.15
N TYR A 50 -16.15 4.87 -15.96
CA TYR A 50 -16.85 4.53 -14.72
C TYR A 50 -16.43 5.49 -13.60
N SER A 51 -17.19 5.49 -12.52
CA SER A 51 -16.88 6.29 -11.34
C SER A 51 -16.73 5.44 -10.10
N LEU A 52 -15.78 5.79 -9.28
CA LEU A 52 -15.56 5.20 -7.97
C LEU A 52 -15.92 6.22 -6.88
N LEU A 53 -16.88 5.86 -6.07
CA LEU A 53 -17.31 6.65 -4.93
C LEU A 53 -16.90 5.95 -3.64
N ARG A 54 -16.30 6.68 -2.71
CA ARG A 54 -15.98 6.17 -1.38
C ARG A 54 -16.35 7.21 -0.31
N SER A 55 -17.11 6.76 0.67
CA SER A 55 -17.39 7.52 1.88
C SER A 55 -16.88 6.75 3.09
N ARG A 56 -16.21 7.41 4.00
CA ARG A 56 -15.74 6.85 5.27
C ARG A 56 -16.10 7.77 6.41
N ILE A 57 -16.59 7.21 7.52
CA ILE A 57 -16.79 7.93 8.78
C ILE A 57 -15.96 7.22 9.84
N PHE A 58 -15.07 7.93 10.45
CA PHE A 58 -14.22 7.45 11.53
C PHE A 58 -14.70 8.02 12.86
N PHE A 59 -14.85 7.17 13.85
CA PHE A 59 -15.14 7.50 15.23
C PHE A 59 -14.05 6.97 16.15
N LYS A 60 -13.63 7.78 17.08
CA LYS A 60 -12.69 7.39 18.12
C LYS A 60 -13.22 7.83 19.47
N LEU A 61 -13.51 6.87 20.32
CA LEU A 61 -13.92 7.08 21.70
C LEU A 61 -12.70 6.87 22.61
N VAL A 62 -12.30 7.91 23.33
CA VAL A 62 -11.12 7.88 24.22
C VAL A 62 -11.57 7.93 25.67
N ASN A 63 -11.08 7.00 26.48
CA ASN A 63 -11.27 7.00 27.93
C ASN A 63 -9.94 6.65 28.61
N GLY A 64 -9.25 7.64 29.12
CA GLY A 64 -7.92 7.50 29.70
C GLY A 64 -6.92 6.85 28.76
N PRO A 65 -6.27 5.72 29.13
CA PRO A 65 -5.29 5.05 28.28
C PRO A 65 -5.91 4.16 27.21
N VAL A 66 -7.22 4.07 27.10
CA VAL A 66 -7.93 3.16 26.20
C VAL A 66 -8.71 3.95 25.17
N SER A 67 -8.68 3.51 23.90
CA SER A 67 -9.57 4.03 22.89
C SER A 67 -10.18 2.91 22.05
N ILE A 68 -11.45 3.10 21.66
CA ILE A 68 -12.14 2.30 20.66
C ILE A 68 -12.20 3.11 19.39
N ASN A 69 -11.76 2.50 18.32
CA ASN A 69 -11.65 3.13 17.01
C ASN A 69 -12.52 2.36 16.01
N MET A 70 -13.38 3.06 15.30
CA MET A 70 -14.31 2.49 14.33
C MET A 70 -14.31 3.31 13.06
N GLN A 71 -14.20 2.66 11.90
CA GLN A 71 -14.35 3.31 10.60
C GLN A 71 -15.36 2.55 9.76
N LEU A 72 -16.50 3.17 9.54
CA LEU A 72 -17.50 2.69 8.60
C LEU A 72 -17.13 3.17 7.20
N GLN A 73 -17.25 2.29 6.22
CA GLN A 73 -16.96 2.58 4.81
C GLN A 73 -18.10 2.14 3.92
N ASP A 74 -18.40 2.96 2.93
CA ASP A 74 -19.21 2.63 1.77
C ASP A 74 -18.42 2.94 0.50
N SER A 75 -18.31 1.94 -0.39
CA SER A 75 -17.56 2.03 -1.66
C SER A 75 -18.46 1.58 -2.79
N ARG A 76 -18.58 2.38 -3.83
CA ARG A 76 -19.48 2.14 -4.97
C ARG A 76 -18.76 2.31 -6.29
N ILE A 77 -19.12 1.47 -7.24
CA ILE A 77 -18.82 1.63 -8.66
C ILE A 77 -20.08 2.13 -9.35
N LEU A 78 -19.96 3.18 -10.11
CA LEU A 78 -21.04 3.77 -10.90
C LEU A 78 -20.63 3.78 -12.38
N GLY A 79 -21.49 3.30 -13.26
CA GLY A 79 -21.21 3.20 -14.68
C GLY A 79 -20.75 1.82 -15.14
N ASN A 80 -20.29 1.71 -16.38
CA ASN A 80 -19.91 0.44 -16.98
C ASN A 80 -18.47 0.07 -16.64
N SER A 81 -18.30 -0.90 -15.73
CA SER A 81 -16.99 -1.39 -15.30
C SER A 81 -16.67 -2.80 -15.80
N ILE A 82 -17.51 -3.38 -16.67
CA ILE A 82 -17.45 -4.81 -17.01
C ILE A 82 -16.12 -5.21 -17.64
N ASN A 83 -15.46 -4.30 -18.33
CA ASN A 83 -14.25 -4.56 -19.09
C ASN A 83 -12.97 -4.00 -18.48
N SER A 84 -13.01 -3.39 -17.29
CA SER A 84 -11.83 -2.78 -16.68
C SER A 84 -11.09 -3.78 -15.78
N PRO A 85 -9.86 -4.16 -16.11
CA PRO A 85 -9.04 -5.05 -15.28
C PRO A 85 -8.79 -4.43 -13.90
N GLY A 86 -8.92 -5.21 -12.84
CA GLY A 86 -8.57 -4.80 -11.48
C GLY A 86 -9.68 -4.10 -10.67
N ILE A 87 -10.90 -3.99 -11.21
CA ILE A 87 -12.03 -3.37 -10.49
C ILE A 87 -12.87 -4.40 -9.73
N ALA A 88 -12.71 -5.68 -10.02
CA ALA A 88 -13.36 -6.74 -9.26
C ALA A 88 -13.05 -6.58 -7.75
N GLY A 89 -14.10 -6.48 -6.92
CA GLY A 89 -13.96 -6.25 -5.48
C GLY A 89 -13.85 -4.79 -5.03
N GLU A 90 -13.94 -3.82 -5.93
CA GLU A 90 -13.95 -2.39 -5.58
C GLU A 90 -15.34 -1.85 -5.19
N ASP A 91 -16.40 -2.65 -5.38
CA ASP A 91 -17.78 -2.33 -5.03
C ASP A 91 -18.23 -3.10 -3.77
N GLN A 92 -18.90 -2.40 -2.88
CA GLN A 92 -19.48 -2.97 -1.67
C GLN A 92 -21.00 -2.95 -1.79
N THR A 93 -21.64 -4.10 -1.64
CA THR A 93 -23.10 -4.20 -1.67
C THR A 93 -23.79 -3.49 -0.50
N LYS A 94 -23.06 -3.28 0.60
CA LYS A 94 -23.52 -2.60 1.82
C LYS A 94 -22.35 -1.94 2.53
N PRO A 95 -22.59 -0.87 3.34
CA PRO A 95 -21.58 -0.30 4.21
C PRO A 95 -21.00 -1.36 5.16
N THR A 96 -19.69 -1.35 5.35
CA THR A 96 -18.97 -2.29 6.21
C THR A 96 -18.01 -1.58 7.14
N PHE A 97 -17.62 -2.23 8.21
CA PHE A 97 -16.53 -1.74 9.05
C PHE A 97 -15.18 -2.02 8.37
N HIS A 98 -14.56 -0.97 7.87
CA HIS A 98 -13.20 -1.05 7.35
C HIS A 98 -12.16 -1.20 8.45
N GLN A 99 -12.41 -0.58 9.61
CA GLN A 99 -11.59 -0.73 10.81
C GLN A 99 -12.50 -0.76 12.05
N VAL A 100 -12.22 -1.69 12.97
CA VAL A 100 -12.78 -1.74 14.33
C VAL A 100 -11.71 -2.31 15.24
N TYR A 101 -11.14 -1.50 16.10
CA TYR A 101 -10.08 -1.96 17.00
C TYR A 101 -10.06 -1.21 18.33
N LEU A 102 -9.64 -1.94 19.34
CA LEU A 102 -9.26 -1.40 20.64
C LEU A 102 -7.78 -0.99 20.57
N ASN A 103 -7.45 0.17 21.07
CA ASN A 103 -6.09 0.61 21.28
C ASN A 103 -5.89 1.00 22.74
N THR A 104 -4.81 0.52 23.34
CA THR A 104 -4.47 0.84 24.71
C THR A 104 -3.06 1.40 24.76
N HIS A 105 -2.85 2.44 25.56
CA HIS A 105 -1.58 3.11 25.71
C HIS A 105 -0.98 2.86 27.10
N ASN A 106 0.35 2.76 27.18
CA ASN A 106 1.08 2.68 28.45
C ASN A 106 0.72 1.49 29.36
N ILE A 107 0.35 0.33 28.78
CA ILE A 107 -0.07 -0.86 29.56
C ILE A 107 1.05 -1.39 30.45
N LEU A 108 2.26 -1.38 29.99
CA LEU A 108 3.43 -1.91 30.69
C LEU A 108 4.42 -0.77 30.92
N ARG A 109 4.31 -0.05 32.02
CA ARG A 109 5.28 0.96 32.57
C ARG A 109 6.45 1.43 31.65
N ARG A 110 6.43 1.32 30.33
CA ARG A 110 7.51 1.62 29.37
C ARG A 110 7.03 2.09 28.00
N ASN A 111 5.90 2.81 27.94
CA ASN A 111 5.36 3.33 26.67
C ASN A 111 4.99 2.22 25.64
N TRP A 112 4.66 1.03 26.11
CA TRP A 112 4.09 0.00 25.28
C TRP A 112 2.60 0.24 25.07
N SER A 113 2.14 0.00 23.87
CA SER A 113 0.73 0.09 23.47
C SER A 113 0.33 -1.20 22.78
N VAL A 114 -0.95 -1.54 22.85
CA VAL A 114 -1.51 -2.72 22.20
C VAL A 114 -2.72 -2.30 21.38
N GLN A 115 -2.83 -2.86 20.20
CA GLN A 115 -3.94 -2.69 19.29
C GLN A 115 -4.51 -4.07 18.92
N LEU A 116 -5.83 -4.23 19.06
CA LEU A 116 -6.53 -5.49 18.85
C LEU A 116 -7.77 -5.26 17.97
N GLY A 117 -7.97 -6.07 16.96
CA GLY A 117 -9.13 -6.05 16.08
C GLY A 117 -8.75 -5.87 14.62
N ARG A 118 -9.60 -5.19 13.85
CA ARG A 118 -9.43 -4.95 12.42
C ARG A 118 -8.89 -3.55 12.17
N PHE A 119 -7.72 -3.42 11.54
CA PHE A 119 -7.05 -2.15 11.33
C PHE A 119 -6.18 -2.13 10.08
N GLN A 120 -5.90 -0.94 9.56
CA GLN A 120 -4.90 -0.73 8.52
C GLN A 120 -3.50 -0.88 9.10
N PHE A 121 -2.61 -1.57 8.37
CA PHE A 121 -1.24 -1.83 8.81
C PHE A 121 -0.21 -1.46 7.73
N PRO A 122 0.08 -0.17 7.53
CA PRO A 122 1.16 0.26 6.63
C PRO A 122 2.51 0.19 7.34
N LEU A 123 3.56 -0.22 6.59
CA LEU A 123 4.95 -0.17 7.03
C LEU A 123 5.78 0.70 6.10
N GLY A 124 6.63 1.54 6.68
CA GLY A 124 7.53 2.43 5.96
C GLY A 124 6.81 3.23 4.86
N GLU A 125 7.40 3.23 3.68
CA GLU A 125 6.82 3.87 2.49
C GLU A 125 5.85 2.96 1.72
N GLN A 126 5.42 1.87 2.33
CA GLN A 126 4.39 0.96 1.82
C GLN A 126 4.81 0.16 0.57
N ARG A 127 6.09 -0.06 0.37
CA ARG A 127 6.57 -0.92 -0.72
C ARG A 127 6.20 -2.38 -0.46
N ILE A 128 6.29 -2.84 0.79
CA ILE A 128 6.02 -4.22 1.20
C ILE A 128 4.65 -4.37 1.86
N PHE A 129 4.30 -3.46 2.78
CA PHE A 129 2.99 -3.43 3.43
C PHE A 129 2.30 -2.09 3.22
N SER A 130 1.15 -2.12 2.57
CA SER A 130 0.36 -0.95 2.21
C SER A 130 -1.05 -1.04 2.75
N LYS A 131 -1.61 0.10 3.13
CA LYS A 131 -3.06 0.25 3.35
C LYS A 131 -3.86 0.25 2.05
N ASN A 132 -3.18 0.22 0.91
CA ASN A 132 -3.75 0.21 -0.44
C ASN A 132 -4.91 1.22 -0.65
N ASN A 133 -4.71 2.45 -0.19
CA ASN A 133 -5.76 3.48 -0.26
C ASN A 133 -6.07 3.94 -1.69
N TRP A 134 -5.26 3.55 -2.66
CA TRP A 134 -5.59 3.71 -4.06
C TRP A 134 -6.88 2.99 -4.41
N ASN A 135 -6.99 1.71 -4.05
CA ASN A 135 -8.21 0.94 -4.25
C ASN A 135 -9.40 1.57 -3.56
N ASN A 136 -10.58 1.35 -4.10
CA ASN A 136 -11.80 1.96 -3.57
C ASN A 136 -12.13 1.45 -2.17
N ILE A 137 -11.90 0.16 -1.92
CA ILE A 137 -12.10 -0.46 -0.61
C ILE A 137 -10.88 -0.23 0.29
N GLY A 138 -9.65 -0.41 -0.22
CA GLY A 138 -8.43 -0.39 0.57
C GLY A 138 -8.20 -1.70 1.33
N ARG A 139 -7.14 -1.74 2.15
CA ARG A 139 -6.72 -2.95 2.87
C ARG A 139 -6.69 -2.73 4.37
N SER A 140 -7.26 -3.67 5.10
CA SER A 140 -7.16 -3.80 6.55
C SER A 140 -6.94 -5.26 6.92
N PHE A 141 -6.34 -5.49 8.08
CA PHE A 141 -6.01 -6.81 8.62
C PHE A 141 -6.70 -6.98 9.97
N GLU A 142 -7.04 -8.20 10.33
CA GLU A 142 -7.48 -8.57 11.67
C GLU A 142 -6.29 -9.05 12.48
N GLY A 143 -6.23 -8.73 13.77
CA GLY A 143 -5.13 -9.24 14.56
C GLY A 143 -4.72 -8.40 15.75
N PHE A 144 -3.47 -8.60 16.08
CA PHE A 144 -2.82 -8.06 17.26
C PHE A 144 -1.55 -7.32 16.86
N LEU A 145 -1.40 -6.11 17.40
CA LEU A 145 -0.20 -5.29 17.26
C LEU A 145 0.21 -4.79 18.63
N THR A 146 1.42 -5.08 19.07
CA THR A 146 2.04 -4.37 20.17
C THR A 146 3.16 -3.48 19.66
N TYR A 147 3.22 -2.27 20.18
CA TYR A 147 4.21 -1.30 19.72
C TYR A 147 4.73 -0.44 20.85
N ARG A 148 5.99 -0.04 20.70
CA ARG A 148 6.63 0.91 21.56
C ARG A 148 7.19 2.05 20.75
N LYS A 149 6.72 3.24 21.00
CA LYS A 149 7.15 4.46 20.31
C LYS A 149 7.94 5.35 21.25
N SER A 150 9.10 5.82 20.80
CA SER A 150 9.90 6.84 21.44
C SER A 150 10.18 7.99 20.47
N LEU A 151 10.88 9.04 20.90
CA LEU A 151 11.30 10.12 20.00
C LEU A 151 12.24 9.65 18.87
N LYS A 152 12.98 8.57 19.11
CA LYS A 152 14.01 8.08 18.18
C LYS A 152 13.65 6.82 17.45
N SER A 153 12.75 6.02 18.00
CA SER A 153 12.48 4.69 17.48
C SER A 153 11.04 4.27 17.68
N ASN A 154 10.57 3.40 16.81
CA ASN A 154 9.29 2.75 16.90
C ASN A 154 9.50 1.26 16.61
N LEU A 155 9.19 0.41 17.59
CA LEU A 155 9.19 -1.03 17.47
C LEU A 155 7.75 -1.51 17.42
N ARG A 156 7.43 -2.33 16.43
CA ARG A 156 6.13 -2.99 16.26
C ARG A 156 6.35 -4.49 16.21
N LEU A 157 5.58 -5.23 16.99
CA LEU A 157 5.48 -6.68 16.91
C LEU A 157 4.03 -7.00 16.57
N PHE A 158 3.80 -7.87 15.60
CA PHE A 158 2.46 -8.08 15.07
C PHE A 158 2.16 -9.53 14.73
N TYR A 159 0.90 -9.87 14.87
CA TYR A 159 0.26 -11.05 14.32
C TYR A 159 -1.02 -10.62 13.64
N LEU A 160 -1.10 -10.86 12.34
CA LEU A 160 -2.19 -10.40 11.48
C LEU A 160 -2.77 -11.60 10.72
N ILE A 161 -4.04 -11.50 10.42
CA ILE A 161 -4.77 -12.41 9.54
C ILE A 161 -5.29 -11.58 8.37
N ASN A 162 -5.00 -12.03 7.18
CA ASN A 162 -5.57 -11.48 5.97
C ASN A 162 -6.79 -12.34 5.63
N ASN A 163 -7.96 -11.91 6.10
CA ASN A 163 -9.20 -12.63 5.87
C ASN A 163 -9.83 -12.12 4.58
N GLU A 164 -9.84 -12.92 3.54
CA GLU A 164 -10.45 -12.60 2.25
C GLU A 164 -11.85 -13.18 2.10
N SER A 165 -12.25 -14.15 2.93
CA SER A 165 -13.52 -14.86 2.80
C SER A 165 -14.42 -14.59 3.99
N TYR A 166 -15.60 -14.00 3.71
CA TYR A 166 -16.73 -13.92 4.64
C TYR A 166 -17.74 -15.06 4.43
N ASP A 167 -17.39 -16.08 3.68
CA ASP A 167 -18.31 -17.20 3.44
C ASP A 167 -18.33 -18.10 4.67
N ARG A 168 -19.50 -18.18 5.32
CA ARG A 168 -19.71 -18.97 6.54
C ARG A 168 -19.56 -20.48 6.35
N LEU A 169 -19.43 -20.93 5.12
CA LEU A 169 -19.28 -22.34 4.76
C LEU A 169 -17.82 -22.74 4.55
N ASP A 170 -16.93 -21.79 4.27
CA ASP A 170 -15.49 -21.99 4.14
C ASP A 170 -14.80 -21.51 5.42
N ASN A 171 -15.02 -22.23 6.43
CA ASN A 171 -14.39 -22.13 7.73
C ASN A 171 -12.88 -21.93 7.63
N ASP A 172 -12.36 -20.71 7.87
CA ASP A 172 -10.99 -20.37 8.31
C ASP A 172 -9.81 -21.20 7.74
N LEU A 173 -10.06 -22.11 6.79
CA LEU A 173 -9.11 -23.07 6.26
C LEU A 173 -8.06 -22.42 5.34
N TYR A 174 -8.34 -21.24 4.84
CA TYR A 174 -7.50 -20.51 3.87
C TYR A 174 -6.97 -19.17 4.38
N ASP A 175 -7.09 -18.92 5.68
CA ASP A 175 -6.60 -17.69 6.27
C ASP A 175 -5.07 -17.58 6.15
N GLN A 176 -4.64 -16.49 5.54
CA GLN A 176 -3.24 -16.15 5.47
C GLN A 176 -2.80 -15.47 6.77
N THR A 177 -1.98 -16.14 7.55
CA THR A 177 -1.41 -15.56 8.77
C THR A 177 -0.11 -14.83 8.49
N ILE A 178 0.10 -13.70 9.17
CA ILE A 178 1.28 -12.88 9.02
C ILE A 178 1.78 -12.50 10.42
N ASN A 179 3.00 -12.85 10.74
CA ASN A 179 3.59 -12.48 12.02
C ASN A 179 5.02 -11.96 11.83
N GLY A 180 5.39 -10.98 12.64
CA GLY A 180 6.70 -10.39 12.47
C GLY A 180 6.97 -9.18 13.34
N PHE A 181 8.00 -8.45 12.94
CA PHE A 181 8.41 -7.22 13.57
C PHE A 181 8.75 -6.14 12.52
N TYR A 182 8.65 -4.90 12.96
CA TYR A 182 9.13 -3.74 12.24
C TYR A 182 9.77 -2.77 13.23
N PHE A 183 10.95 -2.30 12.91
CA PHE A 183 11.68 -1.33 13.70
C PHE A 183 12.12 -0.16 12.83
N ASP A 184 11.76 1.05 13.22
CA ASP A 184 12.28 2.27 12.62
C ASP A 184 13.10 3.07 13.64
N PHE A 185 14.19 3.67 13.18
CA PHE A 185 15.08 4.46 13.97
C PHE A 185 15.43 5.77 13.27
N SER A 186 15.09 6.88 13.91
CA SER A 186 15.45 8.22 13.42
C SER A 186 16.83 8.62 13.90
N LEU A 187 17.70 8.92 12.95
CA LEU A 187 19.05 9.40 13.22
C LEU A 187 19.11 10.88 13.63
N LYS A 188 17.98 11.59 13.57
CA LYS A 188 17.89 13.03 13.77
C LYS A 188 18.64 13.53 15.01
N GLU A 189 18.35 12.96 16.17
CA GLU A 189 18.96 13.44 17.42
C GLU A 189 20.45 13.07 17.55
N LEU A 190 20.85 11.91 16.99
CA LEU A 190 22.25 11.53 16.95
C LEU A 190 23.04 12.52 16.10
N LEU A 191 22.52 12.87 14.93
CA LEU A 191 23.14 13.77 13.97
C LEU A 191 23.18 15.22 14.49
N ILE A 192 22.16 15.67 15.21
CA ILE A 192 22.17 16.98 15.88
C ILE A 192 23.30 17.04 16.91
N ARG A 193 23.43 16.01 17.75
CA ARG A 193 24.51 15.95 18.76
C ARG A 193 25.93 16.01 18.16
N GLN A 194 26.07 15.42 16.97
CA GLN A 194 27.34 15.43 16.22
C GLN A 194 27.50 16.67 15.32
N ARG A 195 26.62 17.67 15.43
CA ARG A 195 26.59 18.86 14.56
C ARG A 195 26.42 18.54 13.05
N MET A 196 25.85 17.38 12.73
CA MET A 196 25.56 16.96 11.37
C MET A 196 24.13 17.36 10.97
N SER A 197 23.77 18.62 11.22
CA SER A 197 22.42 19.15 10.97
C SER A 197 21.89 18.96 9.53
N PRO A 198 22.73 18.94 8.47
CA PRO A 198 22.25 18.69 7.11
C PRO A 198 21.55 17.33 6.89
N PHE A 199 21.82 16.34 7.76
CA PHE A 199 21.23 14.98 7.67
C PHE A 199 19.98 14.78 8.52
N LEU A 200 19.28 15.82 8.91
CA LEU A 200 18.17 15.76 9.88
C LEU A 200 16.97 14.89 9.46
N GLY A 201 16.85 14.55 8.19
CA GLY A 201 15.79 13.70 7.68
C GLY A 201 16.13 12.20 7.59
N SER A 202 17.19 11.73 8.26
CA SER A 202 17.67 10.35 8.09
C SER A 202 16.97 9.35 9.00
N ASN A 203 16.49 8.25 8.42
CA ASN A 203 15.84 7.13 9.10
C ASN A 203 16.41 5.80 8.60
N ILE A 204 16.46 4.82 9.50
CA ILE A 204 16.75 3.42 9.19
C ILE A 204 15.55 2.59 9.62
N GLU A 205 15.09 1.71 8.75
CA GLU A 205 14.01 0.76 9.00
C GLU A 205 14.53 -0.66 8.81
N VAL A 206 14.11 -1.56 9.68
CA VAL A 206 14.40 -3.00 9.59
C VAL A 206 13.12 -3.75 9.87
N TYR A 207 12.82 -4.75 9.06
CA TYR A 207 11.63 -5.56 9.23
C TYR A 207 11.89 -7.04 8.94
N GLY A 208 11.11 -7.87 9.58
CA GLY A 208 11.06 -9.29 9.29
C GLY A 208 9.68 -9.82 9.58
N PHE A 209 9.13 -10.61 8.66
CA PHE A 209 7.83 -11.23 8.85
C PHE A 209 7.73 -12.56 8.11
N ARG A 210 6.89 -13.42 8.64
CA ARG A 210 6.54 -14.70 8.04
C ARG A 210 5.07 -14.68 7.65
N THR A 211 4.79 -15.02 6.41
CA THR A 211 3.45 -15.29 5.90
C THR A 211 3.23 -16.80 5.89
N GLY A 212 2.27 -17.27 6.64
CA GLY A 212 1.79 -18.63 6.58
C GLY A 212 0.72 -18.73 5.48
N LEU A 213 0.80 -19.77 4.67
CA LEU A 213 -0.20 -20.11 3.67
C LEU A 213 -0.83 -21.44 4.11
N ALA A 214 -2.16 -21.48 4.20
CA ALA A 214 -2.89 -22.73 4.31
C ALA A 214 -3.19 -23.20 2.89
N GLU A 215 -2.91 -24.42 2.55
CA GLU A 215 -3.27 -25.03 1.28
C GLU A 215 -4.01 -26.34 1.56
N ASP A 216 -5.15 -26.51 0.93
CA ASP A 216 -5.87 -27.77 0.93
C ASP A 216 -5.26 -28.69 -0.12
N ARG A 217 -4.75 -29.81 0.32
CA ARG A 217 -4.30 -30.88 -0.56
C ARG A 217 -5.14 -32.11 -0.23
N ASP A 218 -6.05 -32.46 -1.11
CA ASP A 218 -6.89 -33.65 -1.01
C ASP A 218 -7.75 -33.73 0.28
N GLY A 219 -8.26 -32.57 0.76
CA GLY A 219 -9.02 -32.46 2.01
C GLY A 219 -8.19 -32.53 3.28
N LEU A 220 -6.86 -32.48 3.17
CA LEU A 220 -5.92 -32.41 4.28
C LEU A 220 -5.23 -31.05 4.30
N LEU A 221 -5.47 -30.25 5.34
CA LEU A 221 -4.77 -29.00 5.59
C LEU A 221 -3.27 -29.25 5.78
N VAL A 222 -2.48 -28.85 4.81
CA VAL A 222 -1.02 -28.85 4.94
C VAL A 222 -0.55 -27.45 5.30
N GLN A 223 -0.45 -27.15 6.58
CA GLN A 223 0.04 -25.85 7.11
C GLN A 223 1.56 -25.64 6.93
N ASN A 224 2.23 -26.35 6.04
CA ASN A 224 3.69 -26.33 5.94
C ASN A 224 4.23 -25.31 4.95
N TYR A 225 3.36 -24.52 4.32
CA TYR A 225 3.78 -23.49 3.38
C TYR A 225 3.97 -22.15 4.09
N TYR A 226 5.11 -21.54 3.87
CA TYR A 226 5.41 -20.24 4.41
C TYR A 226 6.42 -19.50 3.55
N ARG A 227 6.35 -18.19 3.64
CA ARG A 227 7.32 -17.27 3.07
C ARG A 227 7.79 -16.32 4.16
N THR A 228 9.08 -16.24 4.39
CA THR A 228 9.69 -15.31 5.35
C THR A 228 10.39 -14.21 4.57
N THR A 229 10.10 -12.99 4.89
CA THR A 229 10.69 -11.79 4.29
C THR A 229 11.49 -11.03 5.34
N TYR A 230 12.73 -10.70 5.05
CA TYR A 230 13.57 -9.80 5.84
C TYR A 230 14.00 -8.64 4.96
N GLY A 231 13.96 -7.45 5.50
CA GLY A 231 14.39 -6.28 4.73
C GLY A 231 14.83 -5.13 5.59
N SER A 232 15.49 -4.20 4.93
CA SER A 232 15.89 -2.94 5.51
C SER A 232 15.72 -1.81 4.51
N ARG A 233 15.45 -0.63 5.04
CA ARG A 233 15.35 0.60 4.26
C ARG A 233 16.10 1.71 4.97
N ILE A 234 16.84 2.48 4.20
CA ILE A 234 17.46 3.72 4.65
C ILE A 234 16.91 4.88 3.82
N TYR A 235 16.56 5.95 4.50
CA TYR A 235 16.25 7.22 3.87
C TYR A 235 17.13 8.31 4.50
N THR A 236 17.70 9.16 3.68
CA THR A 236 18.45 10.33 4.16
C THR A 236 18.19 11.53 3.26
N SER A 237 18.17 12.72 3.87
CA SER A 237 18.24 13.98 3.15
C SER A 237 19.46 14.77 3.63
N PHE A 238 20.25 15.23 2.68
CA PHE A 238 21.45 16.02 2.93
C PHE A 238 21.41 17.27 2.06
N LEU A 239 21.30 18.44 2.69
CA LEU A 239 21.10 19.70 1.98
C LEU A 239 19.89 19.59 1.02
N PHE A 240 20.18 19.67 -0.28
CA PHE A 240 19.18 19.53 -1.35
C PHE A 240 19.10 18.12 -1.93
N PHE A 241 19.97 17.18 -1.53
CA PHE A 241 19.92 15.79 -1.98
C PHE A 241 19.00 14.93 -1.10
N THR A 242 18.36 13.96 -1.70
CA THR A 242 17.64 12.88 -1.01
C THR A 242 18.13 11.54 -1.54
N PHE A 243 18.30 10.59 -0.66
CA PHE A 243 18.67 9.22 -1.00
C PHE A 243 17.77 8.25 -0.25
N GLU A 244 17.27 7.26 -0.95
CA GLU A 244 16.50 6.15 -0.40
C GLU A 244 17.02 4.86 -1.00
N ALA A 245 17.23 3.85 -0.14
CA ALA A 245 17.53 2.49 -0.58
C ALA A 245 16.74 1.51 0.28
N GLU A 246 16.16 0.49 -0.34
CA GLU A 246 15.46 -0.60 0.31
C GLU A 246 15.92 -1.92 -0.30
N ALA A 247 16.18 -2.92 0.53
CA ALA A 247 16.48 -4.27 0.10
C ALA A 247 15.73 -5.27 0.96
N ALA A 248 15.25 -6.35 0.35
CA ALA A 248 14.57 -7.43 1.03
C ALA A 248 14.89 -8.80 0.41
N LEU A 249 14.96 -9.80 1.27
CA LEU A 249 15.18 -11.20 0.93
C LEU A 249 13.95 -12.01 1.32
N GLN A 250 13.61 -12.98 0.52
CA GLN A 250 12.58 -13.96 0.84
C GLN A 250 13.13 -15.36 0.84
N SER A 251 12.74 -16.13 1.84
CA SER A 251 13.03 -17.56 1.94
C SER A 251 11.80 -18.30 2.42
N GLY A 252 11.75 -19.60 2.18
CA GLY A 252 10.62 -20.37 2.66
C GLY A 252 10.34 -21.60 1.82
N ARG A 253 9.10 -22.06 1.91
CA ARG A 253 8.60 -23.20 1.17
C ARG A 253 7.16 -22.97 0.79
N ILE A 254 6.87 -23.06 -0.51
CA ILE A 254 5.50 -23.01 -1.05
C ILE A 254 5.28 -24.20 -1.99
N THR A 255 4.07 -24.33 -2.52
CA THR A 255 3.80 -25.35 -3.54
C THR A 255 4.80 -25.22 -4.68
N GLY A 256 5.44 -26.32 -5.02
CA GLY A 256 6.43 -26.35 -6.09
C GLY A 256 7.89 -26.32 -5.65
N GLY A 257 8.24 -25.69 -4.50
CA GLY A 257 9.65 -25.66 -4.12
C GLY A 257 10.04 -24.78 -2.94
N HIS A 258 11.34 -24.57 -2.85
CA HIS A 258 11.93 -23.60 -1.93
C HIS A 258 11.85 -22.19 -2.54
N VAL A 259 11.68 -21.20 -1.67
CA VAL A 259 11.65 -19.78 -2.05
C VAL A 259 13.02 -19.16 -1.79
N ASP A 260 13.54 -18.41 -2.77
CA ASP A 260 14.77 -17.61 -2.65
C ASP A 260 14.63 -16.33 -3.50
N GLY A 261 13.87 -15.37 -2.99
CA GLY A 261 13.53 -14.14 -3.71
C GLY A 261 14.29 -12.92 -3.18
N PHE A 262 14.55 -11.97 -4.06
CA PHE A 262 15.27 -10.74 -3.76
C PHE A 262 14.55 -9.51 -4.34
N LEU A 263 14.52 -8.42 -3.55
CA LEU A 263 14.08 -7.10 -3.97
C LEU A 263 15.15 -6.07 -3.60
N SER A 264 15.42 -5.15 -4.51
CA SER A 264 16.16 -3.92 -4.21
C SER A 264 15.51 -2.71 -4.88
N ALA A 265 15.55 -1.58 -4.21
CA ALA A 265 15.08 -0.31 -4.75
C ALA A 265 16.01 0.81 -4.28
N VAL A 266 16.39 1.69 -5.21
CA VAL A 266 17.23 2.85 -4.92
C VAL A 266 16.63 4.07 -5.59
N ASN A 267 16.52 5.18 -4.86
CA ASN A 267 16.08 6.46 -5.39
C ASN A 267 17.06 7.56 -4.97
N PHE A 268 17.44 8.37 -5.91
CA PHE A 268 18.24 9.57 -5.68
C PHE A 268 17.49 10.80 -6.19
N GLY A 269 17.38 11.83 -5.38
CA GLY A 269 16.63 13.02 -5.71
C GLY A 269 17.37 14.31 -5.35
N VAL A 270 17.01 15.37 -6.05
CA VAL A 270 17.52 16.72 -5.87
C VAL A 270 16.36 17.69 -5.67
N LYS A 271 16.36 18.40 -4.55
CA LYS A 271 15.45 19.53 -4.28
C LYS A 271 16.00 20.76 -4.97
N LEU A 272 15.16 21.40 -5.76
CA LEU A 272 15.51 22.55 -6.60
C LEU A 272 14.65 23.78 -6.20
N ASP A 273 14.40 23.94 -4.91
CA ASP A 273 13.52 25.00 -4.35
C ASP A 273 14.00 26.41 -4.69
N PHE A 274 15.22 26.56 -5.20
CA PHE A 274 15.77 27.81 -5.71
C PHE A 274 15.34 28.12 -7.16
N LEU A 275 14.75 27.15 -7.87
CA LEU A 275 14.19 27.37 -9.21
C LEU A 275 12.71 27.73 -9.12
N PRO A 276 12.23 28.63 -10.00
CA PRO A 276 10.87 29.15 -9.87
C PRO A 276 9.76 28.14 -10.19
N LEU A 277 10.08 27.08 -10.93
CA LEU A 277 9.07 26.11 -11.40
C LEU A 277 9.37 24.68 -10.99
N ILE A 278 10.62 24.25 -11.06
CA ILE A 278 11.03 22.87 -10.79
C ILE A 278 11.47 22.77 -9.35
N ASN A 279 10.72 22.02 -8.53
CA ASN A 279 11.03 21.87 -7.10
C ASN A 279 11.84 20.63 -6.78
N PHE A 280 11.70 19.60 -7.61
CA PHE A 280 12.32 18.31 -7.32
C PHE A 280 12.50 17.48 -8.59
N ILE A 281 13.62 16.80 -8.71
CA ILE A 281 13.87 15.77 -9.72
C ILE A 281 14.44 14.55 -9.00
N SER A 282 14.03 13.35 -9.41
CA SER A 282 14.64 12.11 -8.90
C SER A 282 14.74 11.05 -9.98
N ILE A 283 15.76 10.21 -9.84
CA ILE A 283 15.94 8.99 -10.60
C ILE A 283 15.88 7.81 -9.65
N GLY A 284 15.20 6.74 -10.06
CA GLY A 284 15.04 5.54 -9.28
C GLY A 284 15.25 4.28 -10.10
N ASN A 285 15.63 3.22 -9.40
CA ASN A 285 15.71 1.87 -9.93
C ASN A 285 15.06 0.91 -8.92
N GLU A 286 14.26 -0.02 -9.40
CA GLU A 286 13.74 -1.14 -8.63
C GLU A 286 14.03 -2.44 -9.36
N PHE A 287 14.48 -3.44 -8.62
CA PHE A 287 14.67 -4.81 -9.07
C PHE A 287 13.88 -5.75 -8.17
N ILE A 288 13.05 -6.57 -8.77
CA ILE A 288 12.29 -7.64 -8.12
C ILE A 288 12.63 -8.91 -8.86
N SER A 289 13.23 -9.88 -8.18
CA SER A 289 13.63 -11.14 -8.82
C SER A 289 12.43 -11.89 -9.40
N GLY A 290 12.64 -12.51 -10.55
CA GLY A 290 11.71 -13.43 -11.19
C GLY A 290 12.18 -14.87 -11.05
N ASP A 291 11.35 -15.78 -11.53
CA ASP A 291 11.61 -17.22 -11.58
C ASP A 291 11.69 -17.64 -13.05
N ASP A 292 12.78 -18.29 -13.43
CA ASP A 292 12.98 -18.80 -14.79
C ASP A 292 12.45 -20.22 -14.97
N GLU A 293 11.90 -20.82 -13.93
CA GLU A 293 11.33 -22.18 -13.88
C GLU A 293 12.33 -23.29 -14.25
N THR A 294 13.62 -22.98 -14.33
CA THR A 294 14.66 -23.98 -14.70
C THR A 294 15.04 -24.88 -13.54
N THR A 295 14.73 -24.46 -12.31
CA THR A 295 15.04 -25.17 -11.08
C THR A 295 13.77 -25.48 -10.27
N ARG A 296 13.91 -26.19 -9.14
CA ARG A 296 12.84 -26.34 -8.16
C ARG A 296 12.82 -25.21 -7.11
N THR A 297 13.70 -24.26 -7.23
CA THR A 297 13.75 -23.10 -6.36
C THR A 297 12.90 -22.01 -7.03
N ILE A 298 12.01 -21.41 -6.26
CA ILE A 298 11.15 -20.31 -6.70
C ILE A 298 11.88 -19.02 -6.35
N GLU A 299 12.51 -18.42 -7.35
CA GLU A 299 13.37 -17.24 -7.20
C GLU A 299 12.59 -15.93 -7.26
N GLY A 300 11.31 -16.01 -7.60
CA GLY A 300 10.42 -14.85 -7.67
C GLY A 300 10.10 -14.24 -6.29
N PHE A 301 10.38 -12.94 -6.14
CA PHE A 301 10.05 -12.18 -4.94
C PHE A 301 8.59 -11.75 -4.94
N ALA A 302 7.83 -12.12 -3.92
CA ALA A 302 6.42 -11.79 -3.76
C ALA A 302 6.19 -10.56 -2.88
N LYS A 303 5.32 -9.66 -3.36
CA LYS A 303 4.95 -8.42 -2.69
C LYS A 303 3.41 -8.26 -2.58
N PRO A 304 2.68 -9.24 -2.01
CA PRO A 304 1.21 -9.29 -2.06
C PRO A 304 0.53 -8.13 -1.32
N PHE A 305 1.22 -7.51 -0.38
CA PHE A 305 0.68 -6.40 0.43
C PHE A 305 1.23 -5.04 0.02
N GLY A 306 2.07 -4.96 -0.98
CA GLY A 306 2.68 -3.72 -1.44
C GLY A 306 1.71 -2.76 -2.14
N ALA A 307 2.16 -1.52 -2.34
CA ALA A 307 1.45 -0.50 -3.11
C ALA A 307 2.00 -0.42 -4.52
N GLY A 308 1.48 -1.20 -5.47
CA GLY A 308 1.92 -1.18 -6.87
C GLY A 308 1.78 0.21 -7.48
N HIS A 309 0.59 0.75 -7.47
CA HIS A 309 0.25 2.05 -8.04
C HIS A 309 1.11 3.23 -7.54
N LYS A 310 1.58 3.19 -6.30
CA LYS A 310 2.48 4.22 -5.76
C LYS A 310 3.87 4.20 -6.40
N TRP A 311 4.34 3.01 -6.77
CA TRP A 311 5.72 2.78 -7.16
C TRP A 311 5.89 2.59 -8.66
N HIS A 312 4.96 1.87 -9.30
CA HIS A 312 5.07 1.37 -10.68
C HIS A 312 4.15 2.06 -11.67
N GLY A 313 3.87 3.36 -11.46
CA GLY A 313 3.05 4.18 -12.34
C GLY A 313 1.54 4.08 -12.06
N HIS A 314 0.78 4.86 -12.80
CA HIS A 314 -0.67 5.00 -12.63
C HIS A 314 -1.47 4.05 -13.50
N TYR A 315 -0.91 3.56 -14.61
CA TYR A 315 -1.55 2.58 -15.47
C TYR A 315 -1.54 1.18 -14.86
N ASP A 316 -0.55 0.85 -14.03
CA ASP A 316 -0.37 -0.42 -13.30
C ASP A 316 -0.24 -1.68 -14.19
N TYR A 317 -0.11 -1.52 -15.52
CA TYR A 317 -0.12 -2.65 -16.45
C TYR A 317 1.04 -3.62 -16.25
N SER A 318 2.25 -3.10 -16.12
CA SER A 318 3.45 -3.91 -15.92
C SER A 318 3.45 -4.58 -14.56
N SER A 319 2.98 -3.91 -13.52
CA SER A 319 2.85 -4.52 -12.20
C SER A 319 1.79 -5.61 -12.19
N HIS A 320 0.72 -5.49 -12.96
CA HIS A 320 -0.25 -6.56 -13.15
C HIS A 320 0.36 -7.79 -13.81
N LYS A 321 1.10 -7.65 -14.91
CA LYS A 321 1.79 -8.76 -15.56
C LYS A 321 2.83 -9.42 -14.65
N SER A 322 3.66 -8.63 -13.98
CA SER A 322 4.77 -9.13 -13.17
C SER A 322 4.34 -9.74 -11.83
N PHE A 323 3.24 -9.27 -11.24
CA PHE A 323 2.83 -9.70 -9.90
C PHE A 323 1.59 -10.57 -9.88
N LYS A 324 0.76 -10.56 -10.92
CA LYS A 324 -0.47 -11.33 -10.99
C LYS A 324 -0.23 -12.78 -11.39
N ASP A 325 0.80 -13.04 -12.19
CA ASP A 325 1.16 -14.36 -12.67
C ASP A 325 2.16 -15.09 -11.78
N ASN A 326 1.98 -14.97 -10.45
CA ASN A 326 2.71 -15.74 -9.46
C ASN A 326 4.25 -15.65 -9.55
N TYR A 327 4.78 -14.42 -9.81
CA TYR A 327 6.21 -14.15 -9.66
C TYR A 327 7.12 -14.68 -10.76
N HIS A 328 6.56 -15.06 -11.91
CA HIS A 328 7.35 -15.77 -12.94
C HIS A 328 8.52 -14.95 -13.46
N VAL A 329 8.35 -13.71 -13.81
CA VAL A 329 9.43 -13.02 -14.54
C VAL A 329 10.03 -11.83 -13.78
N GLY A 330 9.48 -11.48 -12.63
CA GLY A 330 9.97 -10.34 -11.85
C GLY A 330 9.89 -9.01 -12.60
N LEU A 331 10.58 -8.00 -12.06
CA LEU A 331 10.54 -6.65 -12.62
C LEU A 331 11.89 -5.94 -12.46
N LYS A 332 12.37 -5.32 -13.52
CA LYS A 332 13.37 -4.24 -13.48
C LYS A 332 12.71 -2.96 -13.92
N GLU A 333 12.79 -1.94 -13.09
CA GLU A 333 12.23 -0.64 -13.38
C GLU A 333 13.29 0.45 -13.24
N TRP A 334 13.32 1.34 -14.22
CA TRP A 334 13.95 2.65 -14.10
C TRP A 334 12.87 3.72 -14.12
N ASN A 335 12.98 4.71 -13.25
CA ASN A 335 12.06 5.82 -13.26
C ASN A 335 12.77 7.16 -13.13
N LEU A 336 12.18 8.18 -13.75
CA LEU A 336 12.57 9.57 -13.66
C LEU A 336 11.33 10.37 -13.25
N LYS A 337 11.42 11.13 -12.15
CA LYS A 337 10.29 11.89 -11.62
C LYS A 337 10.65 13.35 -11.46
N ALA A 338 9.79 14.23 -11.91
CA ALA A 338 9.91 15.68 -11.76
C ALA A 338 8.67 16.26 -11.06
N LYS A 339 8.88 17.19 -10.14
CA LYS A 339 7.81 17.95 -9.49
C LYS A 339 7.96 19.42 -9.83
N LEU A 340 6.89 19.98 -10.37
CA LEU A 340 6.79 21.38 -10.69
C LEU A 340 5.67 22.00 -9.85
N SER A 341 5.86 23.22 -9.36
CA SER A 341 4.84 23.94 -8.61
C SER A 341 4.68 25.36 -9.10
N GLY A 342 3.55 25.95 -8.76
CA GLY A 342 3.26 27.35 -9.10
C GLY A 342 2.72 27.60 -10.51
N LEU A 343 2.54 26.58 -11.34
CA LEU A 343 1.93 26.74 -12.66
C LEU A 343 0.41 26.99 -12.49
N LEU A 344 -0.02 28.25 -12.60
CA LEU A 344 -1.42 28.65 -12.41
C LEU A 344 -2.02 28.20 -11.06
N GLY A 345 -1.19 28.03 -10.03
CA GLY A 345 -1.60 27.54 -8.70
C GLY A 345 -1.82 26.01 -8.62
N PHE A 346 -1.37 25.27 -9.65
CA PHE A 346 -1.34 23.81 -9.66
C PHE A 346 0.06 23.29 -9.38
N ASN A 347 0.12 22.08 -8.81
CA ASN A 347 1.31 21.25 -8.81
C ASN A 347 1.20 20.26 -9.97
N LEU A 348 2.27 20.10 -10.70
CA LEU A 348 2.42 19.09 -11.74
C LEU A 348 3.52 18.11 -11.34
N ASN A 349 3.22 16.81 -11.30
CA ASN A 349 4.24 15.78 -11.27
C ASN A 349 4.27 15.09 -12.64
N ALA A 350 5.46 14.92 -13.19
CA ALA A 350 5.71 14.12 -14.39
C ALA A 350 6.60 12.94 -13.99
N ASN A 351 6.12 11.73 -14.20
CA ASN A 351 6.85 10.51 -13.89
C ASN A 351 7.00 9.69 -15.16
N TYR A 352 8.21 9.28 -15.46
CA TYR A 352 8.50 8.34 -16.53
C TYR A 352 9.00 7.04 -15.93
N HIS A 353 8.50 5.92 -16.43
CA HIS A 353 8.86 4.57 -16.01
C HIS A 353 9.25 3.74 -17.23
N ASN A 354 10.30 2.96 -17.10
CA ASN A 354 10.71 1.96 -18.07
C ASN A 354 10.71 0.61 -17.38
N PHE A 355 10.01 -0.36 -17.95
CA PHE A 355 9.78 -1.68 -17.37
C PHE A 355 10.36 -2.79 -18.23
N THR A 356 11.11 -3.69 -17.59
CA THR A 356 11.64 -4.91 -18.22
C THR A 356 11.44 -6.09 -17.28
N ASP A 357 11.35 -7.30 -17.80
CA ASP A 357 11.38 -8.50 -16.98
C ASP A 357 12.76 -8.70 -16.33
N ALA A 358 12.79 -9.34 -15.17
CA ALA A 358 14.03 -9.54 -14.42
C ALA A 358 14.81 -10.78 -14.87
N VAL A 359 14.17 -11.75 -15.54
CA VAL A 359 14.75 -13.03 -15.95
C VAL A 359 15.47 -12.90 -17.29
N GLN A 360 14.75 -12.53 -18.34
CA GLN A 360 15.27 -12.50 -19.70
C GLN A 360 15.68 -11.08 -20.13
N GLY A 361 15.21 -10.04 -19.42
CA GLY A 361 15.46 -8.65 -19.76
C GLY A 361 14.58 -8.13 -20.91
N ASN A 362 13.51 -8.85 -21.26
CA ASN A 362 12.58 -8.37 -22.27
C ASN A 362 11.86 -7.12 -21.80
N LYS A 363 11.72 -6.16 -22.67
CA LYS A 363 10.98 -4.93 -22.37
C LYS A 363 9.48 -5.23 -22.26
N PHE A 364 8.85 -4.78 -21.17
CA PHE A 364 7.40 -4.73 -21.08
C PHE A 364 6.83 -3.49 -21.75
N GLY A 365 7.42 -2.34 -21.46
CA GLY A 365 6.96 -1.06 -21.99
C GLY A 365 7.54 0.14 -21.25
N ASP A 366 7.01 1.30 -21.61
CA ASP A 366 7.28 2.58 -20.97
C ASP A 366 5.98 3.23 -20.51
N GLU A 367 6.02 3.97 -19.42
CA GLU A 367 4.88 4.72 -18.94
C GLU A 367 5.26 6.18 -18.66
N LEU A 368 4.38 7.10 -19.01
CA LEU A 368 4.47 8.51 -18.68
C LEU A 368 3.21 8.94 -17.94
N ASP A 369 3.37 9.38 -16.70
CA ASP A 369 2.29 9.93 -15.90
C ASP A 369 2.39 11.44 -15.79
N LEU A 370 1.30 12.13 -16.05
CA LEU A 370 1.14 13.55 -15.79
C LEU A 370 0.06 13.74 -14.72
N ILE A 371 0.47 14.26 -13.56
CA ILE A 371 -0.39 14.38 -12.39
C ILE A 371 -0.55 15.86 -12.04
N PHE A 372 -1.69 16.43 -12.37
CA PHE A 372 -2.06 17.78 -11.97
C PHE A 372 -2.83 17.72 -10.65
N SER A 373 -2.45 18.54 -9.68
CA SER A 373 -3.14 18.56 -8.38
C SER A 373 -3.20 19.95 -7.78
N ARG A 374 -4.28 20.20 -7.02
CA ARG A 374 -4.48 21.45 -6.30
C ARG A 374 -5.28 21.22 -5.04
N LYS A 375 -4.90 21.91 -3.97
CA LYS A 375 -5.74 22.02 -2.77
C LYS A 375 -6.88 22.98 -3.04
N LEU A 376 -8.08 22.58 -2.67
CA LEU A 376 -9.27 23.42 -2.75
C LEU A 376 -9.36 24.34 -1.53
N PRO A 377 -9.89 25.56 -1.67
CA PRO A 377 -10.11 26.48 -0.53
C PRO A 377 -11.01 25.88 0.56
N SER A 378 -11.91 24.98 0.18
CA SER A 378 -12.83 24.24 1.07
C SER A 378 -12.17 23.11 1.86
N GLY A 379 -10.84 22.94 1.80
CA GLY A 379 -10.12 21.87 2.50
C GLY A 379 -9.99 20.56 1.76
N GLY A 380 -10.55 20.46 0.53
CA GLY A 380 -10.42 19.27 -0.31
C GLY A 380 -9.16 19.27 -1.18
N ASN A 381 -8.95 18.17 -1.87
CA ASN A 381 -7.95 18.01 -2.90
C ASN A 381 -8.63 17.65 -4.23
N TRP A 382 -8.09 18.21 -5.30
CA TRP A 382 -8.45 17.88 -6.66
C TRP A 382 -7.21 17.36 -7.39
N SER A 383 -7.35 16.33 -8.20
CA SER A 383 -6.28 15.85 -9.08
C SER A 383 -6.82 15.32 -10.39
N LEU A 384 -6.12 15.63 -11.46
CA LEU A 384 -6.31 15.05 -12.79
C LEU A 384 -5.03 14.31 -13.13
N VAL A 385 -5.16 13.05 -13.51
CA VAL A 385 -4.04 12.21 -13.91
C VAL A 385 -4.28 11.71 -15.32
N TYR A 386 -3.23 11.75 -16.12
CA TYR A 386 -3.16 11.18 -17.44
C TYR A 386 -1.94 10.30 -17.51
N ALA A 387 -2.13 9.00 -17.66
CA ALA A 387 -1.08 7.99 -17.81
C ALA A 387 -1.11 7.43 -19.23
N LEU A 388 0.05 7.36 -19.83
CA LEU A 388 0.29 6.80 -21.16
C LEU A 388 1.24 5.63 -21.01
N TYR A 389 0.84 4.46 -21.48
CA TYR A 389 1.66 3.25 -21.50
C TYR A 389 1.91 2.78 -22.93
N TRP A 390 3.19 2.68 -23.31
CA TRP A 390 3.63 2.12 -24.57
C TRP A 390 4.08 0.68 -24.33
N GLU A 391 3.22 -0.27 -24.69
CA GLU A 391 3.58 -1.69 -24.63
C GLU A 391 4.67 -2.01 -25.68
N ASN A 392 5.61 -2.87 -25.33
CA ASN A 392 6.63 -3.30 -26.28
C ASN A 392 6.00 -4.07 -27.43
N GLY A 393 6.21 -3.59 -28.66
CA GLY A 393 5.58 -4.15 -29.88
C GLY A 393 4.14 -3.71 -30.11
N GLY A 394 3.60 -2.81 -29.32
CA GLY A 394 2.27 -2.22 -29.54
C GLY A 394 2.31 -1.08 -30.56
N ASP A 395 1.26 -0.96 -31.38
CA ASP A 395 1.16 0.07 -32.43
C ASP A 395 0.80 1.45 -31.87
N ALA A 396 0.14 1.53 -30.72
CA ALA A 396 -0.34 2.77 -30.12
C ALA A 396 -0.25 2.72 -28.58
N PRO A 397 -0.09 3.87 -27.90
CA PRO A 397 -0.12 3.89 -26.46
C PRO A 397 -1.51 3.56 -25.93
N LEU A 398 -1.53 2.88 -24.80
CA LEU A 398 -2.71 2.71 -23.97
C LEU A 398 -2.79 3.91 -23.03
N ASP A 399 -3.97 4.43 -22.80
CA ASP A 399 -4.16 5.58 -21.93
C ASP A 399 -5.14 5.32 -20.79
N PHE A 400 -4.79 5.88 -19.65
CA PHE A 400 -5.60 5.84 -18.45
C PHE A 400 -5.70 7.24 -17.88
N THR A 401 -6.93 7.70 -17.68
CA THR A 401 -7.19 9.05 -17.17
C THR A 401 -8.12 8.98 -15.99
N TYR A 402 -7.86 9.77 -14.98
CA TYR A 402 -8.85 9.95 -13.93
C TYR A 402 -8.88 11.38 -13.37
N LEU A 403 -10.07 11.79 -13.00
CA LEU A 403 -10.33 12.99 -12.20
C LEU A 403 -10.71 12.55 -10.78
N MET A 404 -10.00 13.00 -9.77
CA MET A 404 -10.29 12.69 -8.38
C MET A 404 -10.55 13.97 -7.58
N ILE A 405 -11.61 13.92 -6.77
CA ILE A 405 -11.92 14.93 -5.77
C ILE A 405 -12.03 14.21 -4.42
N SER A 406 -11.37 14.74 -3.42
CA SER A 406 -11.43 14.19 -2.06
C SER A 406 -11.54 15.29 -1.02
N PHE A 407 -12.33 15.03 0.02
CA PHE A 407 -12.50 15.88 1.18
C PHE A 407 -12.25 15.08 2.45
N ILE A 408 -11.68 15.74 3.43
CA ILE A 408 -11.55 15.25 4.81
C ILE A 408 -12.14 16.35 5.70
N LEU A 409 -13.17 15.98 6.45
CA LEU A 409 -13.94 16.86 7.34
C LEU A 409 -13.65 16.53 8.79
#